data_bfda0e4911541600bf3fc488edc39edd
#
_entry.id   bfda0e4911541600bf3fc488edc39edd
#
_cell.length_a   1.000
_cell.length_b   1.000
_cell.length_c   1.000
_cell.angle_alpha   90.00
_cell.angle_beta   90.00
_cell.angle_gamma   90.00
#
_symmetry.space_group_name_H-M   'P 1'
#
loop_
_entity.id
_entity.type
_entity.pdbx_description
1 polymer ?
#
loop_
_entity_poly.entity_id
_entity_poly.type
_entity_poly.pdbx_seq_one_letter_code
_entity_poly.pdbx_strand_id
1 'polypeptide(L)'
;GTTHGVAMLSKHCEANHPTAPVHKIYAKHDKLMPAHPAAKYIENLLPFFADTLVPEVGERLKIADEKAQFPVIISGDHSNAIGNLAAFMNHHHDQRIGVVWIDAHADLHSALTTPSGNMHGMPLATALRLDNTDCPINTLDEMASAYWHKLKSLSGHQGILPSDVFFLGLRSYEPPEAHLIKEHQMFAYSAKGTPIVRGDSKSLDEILDEMVARLSALDAIYVSFDVDALDEVLIRATGTPEPQGYQADEVRRIFDRLLVLDNVKLFEITEFNPTLDDDSDKHRTIFGLLDHALALIDQRR
;
A
#
# COMPACT_ATOMS: atom_id res chain seq x y z
N GLY A 1 0.14 7.89 -16.85
CA GLY A 1 0.55 6.70 -16.20
C GLY A 1 -0.51 6.12 -15.27
N THR A 2 -0.26 6.07 -14.00
CA THR A 2 -1.15 5.44 -13.00
C THR A 2 -2.56 6.04 -12.98
N THR A 3 -2.73 7.34 -13.22
CA THR A 3 -4.06 7.97 -13.38
C THR A 3 -4.90 7.31 -14.48
N HIS A 4 -4.24 6.86 -15.58
CA HIS A 4 -4.93 6.12 -16.64
C HIS A 4 -5.33 4.72 -16.15
N GLY A 5 -4.48 4.06 -15.36
CA GLY A 5 -4.78 2.78 -14.71
C GLY A 5 -6.00 2.87 -13.80
N VAL A 6 -6.03 3.88 -12.93
CA VAL A 6 -7.21 4.16 -12.06
C VAL A 6 -8.48 4.32 -12.89
N ALA A 7 -8.42 5.08 -13.99
CA ALA A 7 -9.59 5.28 -14.86
C ALA A 7 -10.05 3.96 -15.52
N MET A 8 -9.12 3.10 -15.96
CA MET A 8 -9.43 1.80 -16.53
C MET A 8 -10.07 0.85 -15.51
N LEU A 9 -9.47 0.72 -14.32
CA LEU A 9 -9.99 -0.13 -13.24
C LEU A 9 -11.35 0.37 -12.74
N SER A 10 -11.50 1.68 -12.54
CA SER A 10 -12.80 2.27 -12.14
C SER A 10 -13.88 1.99 -13.17
N LYS A 11 -13.58 2.16 -14.46
CA LYS A 11 -14.54 1.85 -15.54
C LYS A 11 -14.90 0.37 -15.58
N HIS A 12 -13.94 -0.51 -15.32
CA HIS A 12 -14.16 -1.95 -15.23
C HIS A 12 -15.11 -2.28 -14.06
N CYS A 13 -14.88 -1.69 -12.88
CA CYS A 13 -15.78 -1.85 -11.73
C CYS A 13 -17.20 -1.32 -12.03
N GLU A 14 -17.31 -0.12 -12.60
CA GLU A 14 -18.63 0.47 -12.96
C GLU A 14 -19.41 -0.42 -13.93
N ALA A 15 -18.72 -1.11 -14.84
CA ALA A 15 -19.34 -2.01 -15.82
C ALA A 15 -19.77 -3.36 -15.23
N ASN A 16 -18.95 -3.95 -14.35
CA ASN A 16 -19.15 -5.32 -13.85
C ASN A 16 -19.79 -5.36 -12.46
N HIS A 17 -19.70 -4.27 -11.69
CA HIS A 17 -20.28 -4.13 -10.34
C HIS A 17 -21.16 -2.86 -10.25
N PRO A 18 -22.23 -2.74 -11.04
CA PRO A 18 -23.01 -1.50 -11.20
C PRO A 18 -23.73 -1.05 -9.91
N THR A 19 -23.84 -1.90 -8.91
CA THR A 19 -24.44 -1.58 -7.61
C THR A 19 -23.42 -1.03 -6.60
N ALA A 20 -22.13 -1.13 -6.87
CA ALA A 20 -21.09 -0.57 -6.02
C ALA A 20 -20.99 0.95 -6.25
N PRO A 21 -21.13 1.77 -5.19
CA PRO A 21 -20.97 3.22 -5.34
C PRO A 21 -19.50 3.56 -5.59
N VAL A 22 -19.22 4.26 -6.68
CA VAL A 22 -17.87 4.73 -7.01
C VAL A 22 -17.75 6.22 -6.65
N HIS A 23 -16.75 6.55 -5.84
CA HIS A 23 -16.39 7.92 -5.50
C HIS A 23 -14.99 8.22 -6.04
N LYS A 24 -14.81 9.34 -6.73
CA LYS A 24 -13.54 9.70 -7.38
C LYS A 24 -12.92 10.89 -6.68
N ILE A 25 -11.70 10.71 -6.18
CA ILE A 25 -10.89 11.76 -5.54
C ILE A 25 -9.76 12.14 -6.49
N TYR A 26 -9.63 13.42 -6.78
CA TYR A 26 -8.62 13.91 -7.71
C TYR A 26 -7.69 14.91 -7.04
N ALA A 27 -6.38 14.72 -7.23
CA ALA A 27 -5.42 15.78 -6.94
C ALA A 27 -5.59 16.93 -7.92
N LYS A 28 -5.77 18.15 -7.39
CA LYS A 28 -5.89 19.36 -8.20
C LYS A 28 -4.51 19.97 -8.41
N HIS A 29 -3.67 19.34 -9.22
CA HIS A 29 -2.36 19.86 -9.59
C HIS A 29 -2.24 19.97 -11.09
N ASP A 30 -1.94 21.17 -11.59
CA ASP A 30 -1.62 21.37 -13.00
C ASP A 30 -0.21 20.86 -13.32
N LYS A 31 0.71 20.89 -12.35
CA LYS A 31 2.08 20.44 -12.49
C LYS A 31 2.70 20.13 -11.13
N LEU A 32 3.33 18.95 -11.04
CA LEU A 32 4.18 18.60 -9.90
C LEU A 32 5.56 19.23 -10.08
N MET A 33 6.01 19.99 -9.08
CA MET A 33 7.33 20.64 -9.07
C MET A 33 8.20 19.97 -8.01
N PRO A 34 9.40 19.47 -8.36
CA PRO A 34 10.34 18.95 -7.38
C PRO A 34 10.73 20.07 -6.40
N ALA A 35 10.41 19.90 -5.13
CA ALA A 35 10.70 20.89 -4.09
C ALA A 35 11.99 20.57 -3.34
N HIS A 36 12.21 19.29 -2.99
CA HIS A 36 13.34 18.86 -2.21
C HIS A 36 13.88 17.50 -2.69
N PRO A 37 15.22 17.30 -2.76
CA PRO A 37 15.80 16.01 -3.22
C PRO A 37 15.37 14.80 -2.38
N ALA A 38 15.19 14.98 -1.07
CA ALA A 38 14.80 13.94 -0.14
C ALA A 38 13.28 13.75 0.01
N ALA A 39 12.46 14.57 -0.62
CA ALA A 39 10.99 14.47 -0.61
C ALA A 39 10.42 15.25 -1.81
N LYS A 40 10.57 14.67 -3.00
CA LYS A 40 10.05 15.28 -4.23
C LYS A 40 8.54 15.51 -4.12
N TYR A 41 8.08 16.62 -4.68
CA TYR A 41 6.66 16.96 -4.76
C TYR A 41 5.94 17.16 -3.42
N ILE A 42 6.65 17.20 -2.29
CA ILE A 42 6.04 17.29 -0.96
C ILE A 42 5.19 18.54 -0.80
N GLU A 43 5.58 19.67 -1.43
CA GLU A 43 4.81 20.93 -1.41
C GLU A 43 3.46 20.80 -2.11
N ASN A 44 3.35 19.89 -3.08
CA ASN A 44 2.10 19.60 -3.79
C ASN A 44 1.29 18.50 -3.09
N LEU A 45 1.96 17.43 -2.68
CA LEU A 45 1.29 16.21 -2.17
C LEU A 45 0.82 16.39 -0.74
N LEU A 46 1.58 17.07 0.13
CA LEU A 46 1.16 17.28 1.50
C LEU A 46 -0.18 18.03 1.64
N PRO A 47 -0.42 19.17 0.94
CA PRO A 47 -1.74 19.79 0.95
C PRO A 47 -2.84 18.89 0.37
N PHE A 48 -2.54 18.13 -0.69
CA PHE A 48 -3.50 17.19 -1.24
C PHE A 48 -3.86 16.10 -0.22
N PHE A 49 -2.89 15.52 0.45
CA PHE A 49 -3.16 14.51 1.48
C PHE A 49 -3.93 15.10 2.66
N ALA A 50 -3.47 16.26 3.19
CA ALA A 50 -4.06 16.86 4.38
C ALA A 50 -5.46 17.42 4.16
N ASP A 51 -5.66 18.14 3.05
CA ASP A 51 -6.86 18.95 2.82
C ASP A 51 -7.92 18.24 1.96
N THR A 52 -7.54 17.16 1.27
CA THR A 52 -8.43 16.45 0.34
C THR A 52 -8.49 14.95 0.63
N LEU A 53 -7.38 14.23 0.51
CA LEU A 53 -7.40 12.76 0.53
C LEU A 53 -7.81 12.21 1.88
N VAL A 54 -7.16 12.65 2.96
CA VAL A 54 -7.48 12.18 4.33
C VAL A 54 -8.92 12.49 4.72
N PRO A 55 -9.46 13.71 4.54
CA PRO A 55 -10.85 14.01 4.84
C PRO A 55 -11.85 13.21 3.99
N GLU A 56 -11.62 13.13 2.66
CA GLU A 56 -12.57 12.45 1.77
C GLU A 56 -12.57 10.94 1.99
N VAL A 57 -11.41 10.30 2.16
CA VAL A 57 -11.33 8.87 2.48
C VAL A 57 -11.95 8.59 3.85
N GLY A 58 -11.66 9.42 4.86
CA GLY A 58 -12.26 9.28 6.19
C GLY A 58 -13.79 9.35 6.17
N GLU A 59 -14.37 10.26 5.39
CA GLU A 59 -15.82 10.34 5.21
C GLU A 59 -16.38 9.11 4.48
N ARG A 60 -15.65 8.56 3.49
CA ARG A 60 -16.08 7.33 2.80
C ARG A 60 -16.02 6.10 3.69
N LEU A 61 -15.01 5.99 4.56
CA LEU A 61 -14.92 4.91 5.56
C LEU A 61 -16.12 4.94 6.51
N LYS A 62 -16.46 6.13 7.03
CA LYS A 62 -17.64 6.32 7.90
C LYS A 62 -18.93 5.90 7.19
N ILE A 63 -19.15 6.34 5.94
CA ILE A 63 -20.32 5.96 5.15
C ILE A 63 -20.35 4.45 4.89
N ALA A 64 -19.20 3.83 4.64
CA ALA A 64 -19.10 2.39 4.44
C ALA A 64 -19.54 1.61 5.69
N ASP A 65 -19.10 2.02 6.87
CA ASP A 65 -19.52 1.42 8.14
C ASP A 65 -21.02 1.59 8.40
N GLU A 66 -21.57 2.80 8.20
CA GLU A 66 -22.99 3.08 8.36
C GLU A 66 -23.89 2.22 7.46
N LYS A 67 -23.35 1.81 6.29
CA LYS A 67 -24.07 1.00 5.29
C LYS A 67 -23.68 -0.48 5.33
N ALA A 68 -22.83 -0.89 6.25
CA ALA A 68 -22.23 -2.24 6.30
C ALA A 68 -21.63 -2.64 4.93
N GLN A 69 -20.88 -1.72 4.32
CA GLN A 69 -20.18 -1.91 3.05
C GLN A 69 -18.67 -2.05 3.30
N PHE A 70 -18.00 -2.86 2.49
CA PHE A 70 -16.55 -2.99 2.55
C PHE A 70 -15.89 -1.97 1.59
N PRO A 71 -14.99 -1.10 2.07
CA PRO A 71 -14.32 -0.11 1.23
C PRO A 71 -13.18 -0.75 0.41
N VAL A 72 -13.16 -0.42 -0.88
CA VAL A 72 -12.06 -0.75 -1.80
C VAL A 72 -11.52 0.54 -2.38
N ILE A 73 -10.20 0.72 -2.33
CA ILE A 73 -9.50 1.86 -2.92
C ILE A 73 -8.76 1.40 -4.18
N ILE A 74 -8.97 2.12 -5.27
CA ILE A 74 -8.16 2.02 -6.49
C ILE A 74 -7.27 3.25 -6.53
N SER A 75 -6.01 3.08 -6.16
CA SER A 75 -5.01 4.15 -6.11
C SER A 75 -4.24 4.27 -7.41
N GLY A 76 -3.62 5.43 -7.59
CA GLY A 76 -2.68 5.66 -8.68
C GLY A 76 -1.28 5.17 -8.31
N ASP A 77 -0.50 6.09 -7.80
CA ASP A 77 0.85 5.89 -7.30
C ASP A 77 0.79 5.52 -5.81
N HIS A 78 1.70 4.67 -5.33
CA HIS A 78 1.68 4.18 -3.93
C HIS A 78 1.89 5.28 -2.88
N SER A 79 2.36 6.48 -3.27
CA SER A 79 2.40 7.64 -2.39
C SER A 79 1.02 8.03 -1.83
N ASN A 80 -0.08 7.69 -2.52
CA ASN A 80 -1.43 7.90 -2.02
C ASN A 80 -1.73 7.12 -0.72
N ALA A 81 -1.05 6.00 -0.51
CA ALA A 81 -1.17 5.24 0.73
C ALA A 81 -0.75 6.04 1.97
N ILE A 82 0.06 7.11 1.84
CA ILE A 82 0.33 8.05 2.94
C ILE A 82 -0.98 8.65 3.47
N GLY A 83 -1.83 9.14 2.59
CA GLY A 83 -3.13 9.71 2.95
C GLY A 83 -4.17 8.65 3.29
N ASN A 84 -4.21 7.55 2.55
CA ASN A 84 -5.17 6.46 2.76
C ASN A 84 -4.96 5.79 4.12
N LEU A 85 -3.71 5.47 4.49
CA LEU A 85 -3.35 4.94 5.80
C LEU A 85 -3.64 5.95 6.91
N ALA A 86 -3.33 7.23 6.71
CA ALA A 86 -3.64 8.26 7.70
C ALA A 86 -5.16 8.37 7.96
N ALA A 87 -5.98 8.33 6.91
CA ALA A 87 -7.44 8.31 7.04
C ALA A 87 -7.95 7.04 7.74
N PHE A 88 -7.40 5.87 7.37
CA PHE A 88 -7.72 4.60 8.00
C PHE A 88 -7.36 4.59 9.49
N MET A 89 -6.16 5.07 9.83
CA MET A 89 -5.70 5.20 11.22
C MET A 89 -6.55 6.17 12.04
N ASN A 90 -7.02 7.27 11.45
CA ASN A 90 -7.93 8.20 12.11
C ASN A 90 -9.31 7.58 12.35
N HIS A 91 -9.80 6.78 11.40
CA HIS A 91 -11.09 6.10 11.51
C HIS A 91 -11.08 5.01 12.59
N HIS A 92 -9.97 4.31 12.74
CA HIS A 92 -9.74 3.23 13.70
C HIS A 92 -8.86 3.66 14.89
N HIS A 93 -8.96 4.91 15.34
CA HIS A 93 -8.01 5.56 16.25
C HIS A 93 -7.82 4.86 17.62
N ASP A 94 -8.83 4.15 18.10
CA ASP A 94 -8.80 3.41 19.37
C ASP A 94 -8.49 1.90 19.19
N GLN A 95 -8.11 1.46 17.97
CA GLN A 95 -7.92 0.07 17.61
C GLN A 95 -6.46 -0.25 17.35
N ARG A 96 -6.08 -1.51 17.56
CA ARG A 96 -4.78 -2.02 17.13
C ARG A 96 -4.83 -2.33 15.65
N ILE A 97 -4.12 -1.54 14.86
CA ILE A 97 -4.13 -1.57 13.41
C ILE A 97 -2.98 -2.44 12.89
N GLY A 98 -3.30 -3.31 11.92
CA GLY A 98 -2.30 -4.02 11.11
C GLY A 98 -2.32 -3.61 9.66
N VAL A 99 -1.19 -3.85 8.99
CA VAL A 99 -1.03 -3.63 7.56
C VAL A 99 -0.47 -4.88 6.90
N VAL A 100 -1.12 -5.36 5.85
CA VAL A 100 -0.57 -6.36 4.94
C VAL A 100 -0.17 -5.65 3.65
N TRP A 101 1.13 -5.68 3.35
CA TRP A 101 1.77 -5.02 2.23
C TRP A 101 2.20 -6.08 1.22
N ILE A 102 1.42 -6.24 0.15
CA ILE A 102 1.67 -7.22 -0.91
C ILE A 102 2.35 -6.47 -2.04
N ASP A 103 3.68 -6.54 -2.10
CA ASP A 103 4.52 -5.63 -2.85
C ASP A 103 5.91 -6.23 -3.10
N ALA A 104 6.57 -5.83 -4.18
CA ALA A 104 7.99 -6.08 -4.39
C ALA A 104 8.88 -5.24 -3.46
N HIS A 105 8.41 -4.06 -3.06
CA HIS A 105 9.12 -3.03 -2.32
C HIS A 105 8.70 -2.94 -0.85
N ALA A 106 9.55 -2.35 -0.02
CA ALA A 106 9.25 -2.20 1.40
C ALA A 106 8.53 -0.88 1.73
N ASP A 107 8.75 0.16 0.93
CA ASP A 107 8.18 1.50 1.10
C ASP A 107 8.37 2.08 2.52
N LEU A 108 9.54 1.74 3.11
CA LEU A 108 9.98 2.12 4.45
C LEU A 108 11.02 3.25 4.46
N HIS A 109 11.23 3.92 3.33
CA HIS A 109 12.11 5.08 3.30
C HIS A 109 11.50 6.27 4.03
N SER A 110 12.30 6.88 4.88
CA SER A 110 12.06 8.24 5.37
C SER A 110 12.69 9.27 4.44
N ALA A 111 12.41 10.54 4.65
CA ALA A 111 13.12 11.62 3.97
C ALA A 111 14.64 11.58 4.25
N LEU A 112 15.09 11.01 5.39
CA LEU A 112 16.50 10.84 5.71
C LEU A 112 17.17 9.72 4.91
N THR A 113 16.44 8.72 4.46
CA THR A 113 17.02 7.48 3.90
C THR A 113 16.70 7.24 2.43
N THR A 114 15.78 8.00 1.83
CA THR A 114 15.40 7.81 0.43
C THR A 114 16.53 8.16 -0.53
N PRO A 115 16.92 7.26 -1.46
CA PRO A 115 17.93 7.57 -2.46
C PRO A 115 17.36 8.41 -3.61
N SER A 116 16.07 8.36 -3.85
CA SER A 116 15.41 9.01 -4.98
C SER A 116 14.62 10.27 -4.61
N GLY A 117 14.16 10.38 -3.36
CA GLY A 117 13.20 11.38 -2.90
C GLY A 117 11.77 11.14 -3.39
N ASN A 118 11.50 10.02 -4.05
CA ASN A 118 10.16 9.67 -4.52
C ASN A 118 9.28 9.23 -3.35
N MET A 119 8.10 9.81 -3.25
CA MET A 119 7.25 9.61 -2.07
C MET A 119 6.48 8.28 -2.09
N HIS A 120 6.43 7.59 -3.22
CA HIS A 120 5.85 6.24 -3.27
C HIS A 120 6.63 5.22 -2.42
N GLY A 121 7.93 5.42 -2.19
CA GLY A 121 8.73 4.59 -1.29
C GLY A 121 8.67 4.97 0.20
N MET A 122 7.70 5.83 0.63
CA MET A 122 7.65 6.37 2.00
C MET A 122 6.37 6.06 2.81
N PRO A 123 5.32 5.45 2.27
CA PRO A 123 4.04 5.32 2.95
C PRO A 123 4.16 4.65 4.33
N LEU A 124 4.85 3.53 4.42
CA LEU A 124 4.97 2.81 5.68
C LEU A 124 5.84 3.54 6.70
N ALA A 125 6.90 4.24 6.29
CA ALA A 125 7.70 5.05 7.19
C ALA A 125 6.86 6.18 7.83
N THR A 126 5.91 6.77 7.09
CA THR A 126 4.99 7.77 7.64
C THR A 126 3.99 7.16 8.61
N ALA A 127 3.38 6.02 8.28
CA ALA A 127 2.39 5.33 9.11
C ALA A 127 2.99 4.78 10.41
N LEU A 128 4.22 4.27 10.35
CA LEU A 128 5.00 3.78 11.48
C LEU A 128 5.68 4.91 12.27
N ARG A 129 5.77 6.13 11.71
CA ARG A 129 6.51 7.28 12.24
C ARG A 129 8.01 7.00 12.44
N LEU A 130 8.59 6.18 11.59
CA LEU A 130 9.99 5.79 11.64
C LEU A 130 10.84 6.73 10.77
N ASP A 131 11.85 7.35 11.39
CA ASP A 131 12.80 8.23 10.69
C ASP A 131 14.03 7.47 10.19
N ASN A 132 14.34 6.31 10.81
CA ASN A 132 15.52 5.51 10.52
C ASN A 132 16.82 6.34 10.64
N THR A 133 16.99 6.97 11.80
CA THR A 133 18.09 7.90 12.09
C THR A 133 19.46 7.23 12.13
N ASP A 134 19.51 5.90 12.21
CA ASP A 134 20.75 5.13 12.26
C ASP A 134 21.37 4.91 10.86
N CYS A 135 20.58 5.11 9.81
CA CYS A 135 21.02 4.91 8.43
C CYS A 135 20.77 6.15 7.52
N PRO A 136 21.07 7.39 7.96
CA PRO A 136 20.76 8.57 7.17
C PRO A 136 21.71 8.67 5.96
N ILE A 137 21.15 8.96 4.80
CA ILE A 137 21.91 9.29 3.58
C ILE A 137 21.63 10.74 3.11
N ASN A 138 20.58 11.36 3.64
CA ASN A 138 20.20 12.74 3.32
C ASN A 138 20.32 13.62 4.57
N THR A 139 20.61 14.91 4.32
CA THR A 139 20.49 15.97 5.32
C THR A 139 19.26 16.79 4.96
N LEU A 140 18.33 16.94 5.91
CA LEU A 140 17.13 17.74 5.71
C LEU A 140 17.38 19.17 6.20
N ASP A 141 17.00 20.14 5.40
CA ASP A 141 16.89 21.51 5.88
C ASP A 141 15.64 21.68 6.78
N GLU A 142 15.48 22.84 7.36
CA GLU A 142 14.37 23.15 8.28
C GLU A 142 13.00 22.94 7.61
N MET A 143 12.87 23.33 6.35
CA MET A 143 11.63 23.22 5.59
C MET A 143 11.26 21.76 5.29
N ALA A 144 12.21 20.97 4.77
CA ALA A 144 12.00 19.56 4.48
C ALA A 144 11.72 18.75 5.77
N SER A 145 12.41 19.10 6.86
CA SER A 145 12.17 18.49 8.17
C SER A 145 10.75 18.79 8.69
N ALA A 146 10.30 20.03 8.56
CA ALA A 146 8.95 20.44 8.95
C ALA A 146 7.87 19.74 8.11
N TYR A 147 8.07 19.60 6.80
CA TYR A 147 7.15 18.87 5.92
C TYR A 147 7.12 17.37 6.23
N TRP A 148 8.26 16.75 6.45
CA TRP A 148 8.34 15.35 6.85
C TRP A 148 7.60 15.11 8.18
N HIS A 149 7.77 15.99 9.15
CA HIS A 149 7.03 15.92 10.40
C HIS A 149 5.52 16.03 10.19
N LYS A 150 5.07 16.94 9.33
CA LYS A 150 3.64 17.09 8.98
C LYS A 150 3.07 15.83 8.31
N LEU A 151 3.80 15.18 7.39
CA LEU A 151 3.37 13.93 6.79
C LEU A 151 3.12 12.84 7.83
N LYS A 152 4.05 12.64 8.76
CA LYS A 152 3.90 11.68 9.86
C LYS A 152 2.77 12.04 10.83
N SER A 153 2.32 13.28 10.81
CA SER A 153 1.27 13.82 11.69
C SER A 153 -0.10 13.94 11.02
N LEU A 154 -0.27 13.43 9.79
CA LEU A 154 -1.58 13.43 9.10
C LEU A 154 -2.62 12.62 9.85
N SER A 155 -2.20 11.57 10.54
CA SER A 155 -3.04 10.83 11.47
C SER A 155 -2.83 11.31 12.90
N GLY A 156 -3.94 11.43 13.67
CA GLY A 156 -3.92 11.59 15.13
C GLY A 156 -3.55 10.31 15.89
N HIS A 157 -3.53 9.15 15.23
CA HIS A 157 -3.14 7.86 15.80
C HIS A 157 -1.66 7.86 16.20
N GLN A 158 -1.27 7.05 17.19
CA GLN A 158 0.11 7.00 17.72
C GLN A 158 1.13 6.36 16.75
N GLY A 159 0.69 5.80 15.64
CA GLY A 159 1.48 5.04 14.68
C GLY A 159 1.12 3.55 14.73
N ILE A 160 1.38 2.86 13.63
CA ILE A 160 1.25 1.40 13.55
C ILE A 160 2.51 0.78 14.14
N LEU A 161 2.38 -0.32 14.88
CA LEU A 161 3.56 -1.01 15.40
C LEU A 161 4.29 -1.76 14.28
N PRO A 162 5.61 -1.72 14.22
CA PRO A 162 6.37 -2.48 13.22
C PRO A 162 6.05 -3.98 13.21
N SER A 163 5.74 -4.55 14.39
CA SER A 163 5.31 -5.96 14.53
C SER A 163 3.99 -6.29 13.87
N ASP A 164 3.20 -5.28 13.54
CA ASP A 164 1.86 -5.39 12.97
C ASP A 164 1.84 -5.07 11.46
N VAL A 165 3.03 -4.97 10.86
CA VAL A 165 3.24 -4.88 9.40
C VAL A 165 3.72 -6.22 8.85
N PHE A 166 3.06 -6.68 7.78
CA PHE A 166 3.27 -7.99 7.16
C PHE A 166 3.60 -7.80 5.67
N PHE A 167 4.83 -8.10 5.29
CA PHE A 167 5.28 -8.01 3.90
C PHE A 167 5.15 -9.35 3.19
N LEU A 168 4.48 -9.35 2.05
CA LEU A 168 4.37 -10.48 1.13
C LEU A 168 4.90 -10.09 -0.25
N GLY A 169 5.88 -10.83 -0.74
CA GLY A 169 6.47 -10.58 -2.06
C GLY A 169 7.72 -9.72 -2.05
N LEU A 170 8.15 -9.25 -0.88
CA LEU A 170 9.27 -8.33 -0.71
C LEU A 170 10.58 -8.90 -1.27
N ARG A 171 11.18 -8.20 -2.25
CA ARG A 171 12.40 -8.66 -2.92
C ARG A 171 13.31 -7.54 -3.45
N SER A 172 12.80 -6.30 -3.48
CA SER A 172 13.55 -5.10 -3.85
C SER A 172 13.48 -4.09 -2.71
N TYR A 173 14.59 -3.91 -2.00
CA TYR A 173 14.69 -3.00 -0.85
C TYR A 173 16.14 -2.59 -0.64
N GLU A 174 16.34 -1.37 -0.13
CA GLU A 174 17.67 -0.84 0.14
C GLU A 174 18.15 -1.13 1.58
N PRO A 175 19.49 -0.97 1.86
CA PRO A 175 20.06 -1.25 3.17
C PRO A 175 19.36 -0.55 4.35
N PRO A 176 18.89 0.72 4.26
CA PRO A 176 18.15 1.36 5.34
C PRO A 176 16.82 0.66 5.68
N GLU A 177 16.11 0.16 4.66
CA GLU A 177 14.84 -0.57 4.83
C GLU A 177 15.11 -1.95 5.45
N ALA A 178 16.13 -2.65 4.93
CA ALA A 178 16.58 -3.91 5.51
C ALA A 178 16.98 -3.78 6.98
N HIS A 179 17.54 -2.62 7.38
CA HIS A 179 17.89 -2.32 8.77
C HIS A 179 16.63 -2.32 9.64
N LEU A 180 15.60 -1.54 9.28
CA LEU A 180 14.33 -1.47 10.02
C LEU A 180 13.62 -2.83 10.12
N ILE A 181 13.54 -3.55 8.99
CA ILE A 181 12.90 -4.87 8.95
C ILE A 181 13.58 -5.83 9.93
N LYS A 182 14.91 -5.82 9.99
CA LYS A 182 15.70 -6.69 10.89
C LYS A 182 15.66 -6.22 12.34
N GLU A 183 15.79 -4.92 12.58
CA GLU A 183 15.75 -4.33 13.92
C GLU A 183 14.43 -4.64 14.63
N HIS A 184 13.33 -4.43 13.93
CA HIS A 184 11.98 -4.65 14.47
C HIS A 184 11.47 -6.08 14.27
N GLN A 185 12.27 -7.00 13.72
CA GLN A 185 11.87 -8.39 13.44
C GLN A 185 10.52 -8.49 12.70
N MET A 186 10.34 -7.62 11.70
CA MET A 186 9.09 -7.54 10.94
C MET A 186 8.81 -8.86 10.20
N PHE A 187 7.53 -9.19 10.04
CA PHE A 187 7.11 -10.32 9.23
C PHE A 187 7.31 -10.00 7.75
N ALA A 188 8.31 -10.57 7.11
CA ALA A 188 8.66 -10.25 5.74
C ALA A 188 9.18 -11.47 4.97
N TYR A 189 8.49 -11.80 3.88
CA TYR A 189 8.83 -12.90 3.00
C TYR A 189 8.80 -12.48 1.52
N SER A 190 9.78 -13.00 0.76
CA SER A 190 9.74 -12.90 -0.71
C SER A 190 8.64 -13.78 -1.30
N ALA A 191 8.29 -13.58 -2.56
CA ALA A 191 7.34 -14.44 -3.28
C ALA A 191 7.81 -15.91 -3.40
N LYS A 192 9.10 -16.17 -3.20
CA LYS A 192 9.69 -17.53 -3.17
C LYS A 192 9.76 -18.11 -1.75
N GLY A 193 9.12 -17.46 -0.79
CA GLY A 193 9.06 -17.94 0.59
C GLY A 193 10.35 -17.72 1.39
N THR A 194 11.31 -16.95 0.88
CA THR A 194 12.54 -16.63 1.59
C THR A 194 12.28 -15.52 2.60
N PRO A 195 12.58 -15.72 3.91
CA PRO A 195 12.43 -14.67 4.90
C PRO A 195 13.51 -13.60 4.75
N ILE A 196 13.12 -12.33 4.92
CA ILE A 196 14.06 -11.19 4.92
C ILE A 196 14.78 -11.10 6.26
N VAL A 197 14.11 -11.47 7.34
CA VAL A 197 14.70 -11.74 8.65
C VAL A 197 15.18 -13.20 8.69
N ARG A 198 16.00 -13.56 9.67
CA ARG A 198 16.53 -14.92 9.81
C ARG A 198 15.39 -15.95 9.95
N GLY A 199 15.56 -17.09 9.29
CA GLY A 199 14.63 -18.20 9.33
C GLY A 199 14.79 -19.12 8.12
N ASP A 200 14.03 -20.18 8.11
CA ASP A 200 13.97 -21.10 6.98
C ASP A 200 12.95 -20.61 5.95
N SER A 201 13.16 -20.96 4.68
CA SER A 201 12.19 -20.71 3.63
C SER A 201 10.93 -21.54 3.89
N LYS A 202 9.78 -20.96 3.60
CA LYS A 202 8.45 -21.54 3.79
C LYS A 202 7.67 -21.54 2.49
N SER A 203 6.76 -22.49 2.37
CA SER A 203 5.72 -22.45 1.33
C SER A 203 4.78 -21.27 1.54
N LEU A 204 4.10 -20.85 0.49
CA LEU A 204 3.10 -19.78 0.59
C LEU A 204 2.02 -20.13 1.65
N ASP A 205 1.56 -21.38 1.72
CA ASP A 205 0.52 -21.77 2.69
C ASP A 205 1.01 -21.66 4.13
N GLU A 206 2.25 -22.06 4.43
CA GLU A 206 2.84 -21.91 5.77
C GLU A 206 2.98 -20.45 6.17
N ILE A 207 3.36 -19.56 5.20
CA ILE A 207 3.44 -18.14 5.42
C ILE A 207 2.06 -17.55 5.73
N LEU A 208 1.05 -17.93 4.93
CA LEU A 208 -0.32 -17.45 5.10
C LEU A 208 -0.93 -17.94 6.41
N ASP A 209 -0.69 -19.19 6.81
CA ASP A 209 -1.16 -19.73 8.10
C ASP A 209 -0.57 -18.98 9.29
N GLU A 210 0.75 -18.72 9.27
CA GLU A 210 1.40 -17.94 10.31
C GLU A 210 0.90 -16.50 10.35
N MET A 211 0.77 -15.86 9.18
CA MET A 211 0.28 -14.50 9.07
C MET A 211 -1.15 -14.37 9.61
N VAL A 212 -2.08 -15.22 9.17
CA VAL A 212 -3.47 -15.22 9.64
C VAL A 212 -3.55 -15.42 11.15
N ALA A 213 -2.74 -16.31 11.71
CA ALA A 213 -2.67 -16.50 13.16
C ALA A 213 -2.23 -15.22 13.90
N ARG A 214 -1.27 -14.46 13.35
CA ARG A 214 -0.84 -13.17 13.93
C ARG A 214 -1.88 -12.07 13.73
N LEU A 215 -2.51 -12.00 12.55
CA LEU A 215 -3.55 -11.03 12.22
C LEU A 215 -4.78 -11.14 13.14
N SER A 216 -5.06 -12.34 13.67
CA SER A 216 -6.22 -12.55 14.56
C SER A 216 -6.16 -11.76 15.87
N ALA A 217 -4.99 -11.24 16.25
CA ALA A 217 -4.79 -10.41 17.44
C ALA A 217 -5.00 -8.89 17.17
N LEU A 218 -5.32 -8.52 15.94
CA LEU A 218 -5.48 -7.12 15.51
C LEU A 218 -6.97 -6.80 15.30
N ASP A 219 -7.34 -5.54 15.54
CA ASP A 219 -8.74 -5.10 15.48
C ASP A 219 -9.14 -4.68 14.06
N ALA A 220 -8.24 -3.98 13.34
CA ALA A 220 -8.49 -3.49 12.00
C ALA A 220 -7.26 -3.68 11.11
N ILE A 221 -7.44 -4.23 9.92
CA ILE A 221 -6.36 -4.54 8.99
C ILE A 221 -6.59 -3.80 7.68
N TYR A 222 -5.54 -3.10 7.24
CA TYR A 222 -5.42 -2.51 5.92
C TYR A 222 -4.65 -3.46 5.02
N VAL A 223 -5.18 -3.82 3.86
CA VAL A 223 -4.48 -4.65 2.86
C VAL A 223 -4.17 -3.79 1.65
N SER A 224 -2.89 -3.61 1.34
CA SER A 224 -2.43 -2.97 0.10
C SER A 224 -1.86 -4.02 -0.86
N PHE A 225 -2.30 -3.96 -2.09
CA PHE A 225 -1.78 -4.76 -3.20
C PHE A 225 -1.21 -3.86 -4.27
N ASP A 226 0.13 -3.82 -4.33
CA ASP A 226 0.85 -3.27 -5.46
C ASP A 226 0.88 -4.29 -6.59
N VAL A 227 0.59 -3.86 -7.81
CA VAL A 227 0.59 -4.78 -8.96
C VAL A 227 1.99 -5.31 -9.28
N ASP A 228 3.06 -4.64 -8.84
CA ASP A 228 4.44 -5.11 -9.01
C ASP A 228 4.83 -6.25 -8.07
N ALA A 229 3.97 -6.61 -7.10
CA ALA A 229 4.09 -7.88 -6.38
C ALA A 229 4.07 -9.10 -7.32
N LEU A 230 3.40 -8.96 -8.48
CA LEU A 230 3.44 -9.94 -9.56
C LEU A 230 4.83 -9.99 -10.19
N ASP A 231 5.13 -11.13 -10.81
CA ASP A 231 6.37 -11.29 -11.60
C ASP A 231 6.35 -10.36 -12.83
N GLU A 232 7.50 -9.73 -13.15
CA GLU A 232 7.63 -8.81 -14.29
C GLU A 232 7.26 -9.43 -15.65
N VAL A 233 7.32 -10.76 -15.76
CA VAL A 233 6.90 -11.47 -16.98
C VAL A 233 5.38 -11.40 -17.15
N LEU A 234 4.63 -11.36 -16.05
CA LEU A 234 3.16 -11.26 -16.05
C LEU A 234 2.69 -9.83 -16.24
N ILE A 235 3.39 -8.86 -15.64
CA ILE A 235 2.99 -7.47 -15.68
C ILE A 235 4.21 -6.54 -15.76
N ARG A 236 4.23 -5.67 -16.76
CA ARG A 236 5.16 -4.54 -16.88
C ARG A 236 4.46 -3.19 -16.84
N ALA A 237 3.15 -3.22 -16.72
CA ALA A 237 2.32 -2.05 -16.59
C ALA A 237 2.38 -1.46 -15.17
N THR A 238 3.58 -1.25 -14.67
CA THR A 238 3.91 -0.61 -13.39
C THR A 238 5.22 0.15 -13.48
N GLY A 239 5.48 1.08 -12.55
CA GLY A 239 6.66 1.94 -12.56
C GLY A 239 7.97 1.19 -12.30
N THR A 240 7.92 0.17 -11.45
CA THR A 240 9.08 -0.56 -10.92
C THR A 240 8.86 -2.08 -10.98
N PRO A 241 8.75 -2.66 -12.21
CA PRO A 241 8.56 -4.10 -12.33
C PRO A 241 9.81 -4.87 -11.87
N GLU A 242 9.61 -5.93 -11.07
CA GLU A 242 10.67 -6.73 -10.48
C GLU A 242 10.51 -8.22 -10.81
N PRO A 243 11.60 -8.95 -11.10
CA PRO A 243 11.56 -10.38 -11.36
C PRO A 243 11.30 -11.20 -10.08
N GLN A 244 10.97 -12.48 -10.27
CA GLN A 244 10.73 -13.46 -9.20
C GLN A 244 9.55 -13.11 -8.29
N GLY A 245 8.56 -12.40 -8.82
CA GLY A 245 7.30 -12.10 -8.13
C GLY A 245 6.33 -13.29 -8.07
N TYR A 246 5.14 -12.99 -7.56
CA TYR A 246 4.04 -13.95 -7.51
C TYR A 246 3.45 -14.22 -8.89
N GLN A 247 2.95 -15.45 -9.06
CA GLN A 247 2.03 -15.76 -10.14
C GLN A 247 0.60 -15.32 -9.78
N ALA A 248 -0.24 -15.11 -10.79
CA ALA A 248 -1.61 -14.64 -10.55
C ALA A 248 -2.43 -15.57 -9.61
N ASP A 249 -2.21 -16.89 -9.71
CA ASP A 249 -2.89 -17.86 -8.84
C ASP A 249 -2.38 -17.81 -7.40
N GLU A 250 -1.11 -17.47 -7.19
CA GLU A 250 -0.57 -17.25 -5.85
C GLU A 250 -1.18 -16.01 -5.20
N VAL A 251 -1.37 -14.92 -5.96
CA VAL A 251 -2.08 -13.72 -5.47
C VAL A 251 -3.54 -14.03 -5.16
N ARG A 252 -4.24 -14.81 -5.99
CA ARG A 252 -5.61 -15.27 -5.66
C ARG A 252 -5.66 -16.02 -4.34
N ARG A 253 -4.72 -16.94 -4.10
CA ARG A 253 -4.63 -17.67 -2.82
C ARG A 253 -4.38 -16.74 -1.63
N ILE A 254 -3.56 -15.70 -1.81
CA ILE A 254 -3.36 -14.67 -0.79
C ILE A 254 -4.68 -13.95 -0.49
N PHE A 255 -5.42 -13.54 -1.52
CA PHE A 255 -6.72 -12.88 -1.37
C PHE A 255 -7.75 -13.80 -0.71
N ASP A 256 -7.81 -15.09 -1.10
CA ASP A 256 -8.69 -16.11 -0.50
C ASP A 256 -8.48 -16.25 1.02
N ARG A 257 -7.26 -16.04 1.50
CA ARG A 257 -6.93 -16.16 2.92
C ARG A 257 -7.13 -14.86 3.70
N LEU A 258 -6.96 -13.71 3.04
CA LEU A 258 -7.00 -12.40 3.69
C LEU A 258 -8.38 -11.74 3.62
N LEU A 259 -8.96 -11.65 2.41
CA LEU A 259 -10.15 -10.82 2.21
C LEU A 259 -11.42 -11.42 2.81
N VAL A 260 -11.37 -12.63 3.34
CA VAL A 260 -12.46 -13.27 4.08
C VAL A 260 -12.41 -13.00 5.60
N LEU A 261 -11.32 -12.44 6.11
CA LEU A 261 -11.15 -12.16 7.55
C LEU A 261 -12.02 -10.96 7.97
N ASP A 262 -12.79 -11.11 9.04
CA ASP A 262 -13.71 -10.07 9.54
C ASP A 262 -13.01 -8.78 9.95
N ASN A 263 -11.76 -8.88 10.42
CA ASN A 263 -10.96 -7.73 10.85
C ASN A 263 -10.16 -7.07 9.70
N VAL A 264 -10.19 -7.60 8.49
CA VAL A 264 -9.76 -6.84 7.30
C VAL A 264 -10.85 -5.82 6.98
N LYS A 265 -10.51 -4.52 7.02
CA LYS A 265 -11.47 -3.42 6.93
C LYS A 265 -11.32 -2.59 5.66
N LEU A 266 -10.20 -2.74 4.94
CA LEU A 266 -9.96 -2.03 3.69
C LEU A 266 -9.03 -2.85 2.78
N PHE A 267 -9.31 -2.81 1.48
CA PHE A 267 -8.44 -3.32 0.42
C PHE A 267 -8.08 -2.21 -0.55
N GLU A 268 -6.79 -2.06 -0.84
CA GLU A 268 -6.25 -1.14 -1.84
C GLU A 268 -5.56 -1.91 -2.96
N ILE A 269 -5.75 -1.45 -4.20
CA ILE A 269 -4.96 -1.85 -5.37
C ILE A 269 -4.29 -0.61 -5.97
N THR A 270 -2.99 -0.68 -6.27
CA THR A 270 -2.19 0.47 -6.66
C THR A 270 -1.15 0.16 -7.75
N GLU A 271 -0.50 1.19 -8.28
CA GLU A 271 0.62 1.19 -9.24
C GLU A 271 0.31 0.61 -10.63
N PHE A 272 -0.95 0.35 -10.96
CA PHE A 272 -1.29 -0.06 -12.33
C PHE A 272 -1.10 1.10 -13.31
N ASN A 273 -0.12 0.97 -14.19
CA ASN A 273 0.25 1.97 -15.19
C ASN A 273 0.24 1.37 -16.60
N PRO A 274 -0.92 1.27 -17.26
CA PRO A 274 -1.06 0.64 -18.57
C PRO A 274 -0.32 1.36 -19.69
N THR A 275 0.20 2.59 -19.46
CA THR A 275 0.97 3.32 -20.46
C THR A 275 2.42 2.82 -20.60
N LEU A 276 2.87 1.94 -19.69
CA LEU A 276 4.21 1.34 -19.71
C LEU A 276 4.26 -0.03 -20.38
N ASP A 277 3.11 -0.66 -20.64
CA ASP A 277 3.00 -1.94 -21.33
C ASP A 277 1.73 -1.97 -22.17
N ASP A 278 1.85 -2.15 -23.49
CA ASP A 278 0.72 -2.15 -24.44
C ASP A 278 -0.01 -3.50 -24.46
N ASP A 279 0.48 -4.52 -23.75
CA ASP A 279 -0.08 -5.86 -23.76
C ASP A 279 -1.39 -5.95 -22.99
N SER A 280 -2.50 -5.84 -23.73
CA SER A 280 -3.84 -5.91 -23.16
C SER A 280 -4.16 -7.25 -22.48
N ASP A 281 -3.49 -8.34 -22.86
CA ASP A 281 -3.72 -9.65 -22.24
C ASP A 281 -3.12 -9.70 -20.84
N LYS A 282 -1.97 -9.04 -20.64
CA LYS A 282 -1.40 -8.86 -19.28
C LYS A 282 -2.28 -7.96 -18.42
N HIS A 283 -2.86 -6.90 -18.99
CA HIS A 283 -3.81 -6.05 -18.26
C HIS A 283 -5.03 -6.84 -17.75
N ARG A 284 -5.50 -7.86 -18.49
CA ARG A 284 -6.59 -8.75 -18.04
C ARG A 284 -6.25 -9.52 -16.76
N THR A 285 -4.97 -9.78 -16.49
CA THR A 285 -4.56 -10.38 -15.23
C THR A 285 -4.94 -9.48 -14.05
N ILE A 286 -4.69 -8.17 -14.15
CA ILE A 286 -5.05 -7.20 -13.09
C ILE A 286 -6.55 -7.09 -12.93
N PHE A 287 -7.30 -7.00 -14.03
CA PHE A 287 -8.78 -7.01 -13.97
C PHE A 287 -9.32 -8.27 -13.31
N GLY A 288 -8.78 -9.45 -13.68
CA GLY A 288 -9.20 -10.73 -13.10
C GLY A 288 -8.83 -10.88 -11.61
N LEU A 289 -7.75 -10.27 -11.14
CA LEU A 289 -7.42 -10.22 -9.73
C LEU A 289 -8.36 -9.27 -8.96
N LEU A 290 -8.69 -8.12 -9.54
CA LEU A 290 -9.65 -7.20 -8.95
C LEU A 290 -11.05 -7.84 -8.86
N ASP A 291 -11.53 -8.49 -9.93
CA ASP A 291 -12.82 -9.19 -9.94
C ASP A 291 -12.85 -10.29 -8.87
N HIS A 292 -11.76 -11.04 -8.71
CA HIS A 292 -11.63 -12.07 -7.68
C HIS A 292 -11.72 -11.48 -6.28
N ALA A 293 -10.99 -10.39 -6.01
CA ALA A 293 -11.05 -9.69 -4.73
C ALA A 293 -12.45 -9.18 -4.42
N LEU A 294 -13.12 -8.55 -5.40
CA LEU A 294 -14.49 -8.04 -5.24
C LEU A 294 -15.50 -9.18 -4.99
N ALA A 295 -15.34 -10.32 -5.67
CA ALA A 295 -16.19 -11.49 -5.44
C ALA A 295 -16.04 -12.06 -4.02
N LEU A 296 -14.83 -12.10 -3.46
CA LEU A 296 -14.60 -12.51 -2.07
C LEU A 296 -15.23 -11.52 -1.08
N ILE A 297 -15.09 -10.23 -1.34
CA ILE A 297 -15.67 -9.17 -0.50
C ILE A 297 -17.20 -9.24 -0.52
N ASP A 298 -17.82 -9.49 -1.66
CA ASP A 298 -19.27 -9.62 -1.79
C ASP A 298 -19.83 -10.84 -1.03
N GLN A 299 -19.04 -11.89 -0.83
CA GLN A 299 -19.43 -13.07 -0.04
C GLN A 299 -19.42 -12.85 1.48
N ARG A 300 -18.85 -11.74 1.96
CA ARG A 300 -18.82 -11.38 3.39
C ARG A 300 -20.14 -10.81 3.92
N ARG A 301 -21.10 -10.59 3.04
CA ARG A 301 -22.43 -10.00 3.37
C ARG A 301 -23.41 -11.03 3.93
#